data_f54bc7671d243d20163db625f2f27e86
#
_entry.id   f54bc7671d243d20163db625f2f27e86
#
_cell.length_a   1.000
_cell.length_b   1.000
_cell.length_c   1.000
_cell.angle_alpha   90.00
_cell.angle_beta   90.00
_cell.angle_gamma   90.00
#
_symmetry.space_group_name_H-M   'P 1'
#
loop_
_entity.id
_entity.type
_entity.pdbx_description
1 polymer ?
#
loop_
_entity_poly.entity_id
_entity_poly.type
_entity_poly.pdbx_seq_one_letter_code
_entity_poly.pdbx_strand_id
1 'polypeptide(L)'
;CQRKQSVKKIAELLAMRVALGGGEQRGFGIVVIRVSPEHGEAGAALQRATLEAAQPHLMRIIGPNCLGILMPKVGLNASFAHLMARPGNLAFIAQSGAILTAVVDWAEDRGIGFSALISLGASADVDFGDLLDYLANDWDTRAILIYVESVRHARKFMSAARLAARLKPVIVVKGGRYAQSAQAVASHTGALAGVDAVYAAAFRRAGMVQVDSMAELFDAVE
;
A
#
# COMPACT_ATOMS: atom_id res chain seq x y z
N CYS A 1 -23.91 18.17 -18.25
CA CYS A 1 -23.28 17.45 -19.36
C CYS A 1 -21.76 17.28 -19.15
N GLN A 2 -21.03 18.31 -18.78
CA GLN A 2 -19.57 18.26 -18.50
C GLN A 2 -19.17 17.29 -17.36
N ARG A 3 -19.94 17.20 -16.26
CA ARG A 3 -19.68 16.24 -15.17
C ARG A 3 -19.72 14.79 -15.65
N LYS A 4 -20.67 14.40 -16.49
CA LYS A 4 -20.77 13.03 -17.03
C LYS A 4 -19.62 12.69 -17.99
N GLN A 5 -19.13 13.66 -18.77
CA GLN A 5 -17.97 13.45 -19.65
C GLN A 5 -16.66 13.34 -18.86
N SER A 6 -16.49 14.08 -17.77
CA SER A 6 -15.33 13.94 -16.88
C SER A 6 -15.29 12.58 -16.19
N VAL A 7 -16.43 12.08 -15.69
CA VAL A 7 -16.52 10.74 -15.08
C VAL A 7 -16.26 9.64 -16.09
N LYS A 8 -16.74 9.78 -17.34
CA LYS A 8 -16.46 8.80 -18.41
C LYS A 8 -14.98 8.79 -18.79
N LYS A 9 -14.35 9.95 -18.86
CA LYS A 9 -12.92 10.11 -19.14
C LYS A 9 -12.04 9.59 -17.97
N ILE A 10 -12.51 9.71 -16.73
CA ILE A 10 -11.89 9.11 -15.53
C ILE A 10 -12.02 7.59 -15.56
N ALA A 11 -13.14 7.04 -15.97
CA ALA A 11 -13.35 5.60 -16.14
C ALA A 11 -12.52 4.99 -17.28
N GLU A 12 -12.25 5.77 -18.33
CA GLU A 12 -11.35 5.35 -19.44
C GLU A 12 -9.87 5.44 -19.06
N LEU A 13 -9.52 6.27 -18.07
CA LEU A 13 -8.15 6.50 -17.61
C LEU A 13 -7.74 5.59 -16.46
N LEU A 14 -8.28 4.42 -16.20
CA LEU A 14 -7.74 3.52 -15.16
C LEU A 14 -8.71 2.97 -14.10
N ALA A 15 -9.73 2.33 -14.49
CA ALA A 15 -10.44 1.48 -13.55
C ALA A 15 -10.17 0.00 -13.84
N MET A 16 -9.19 -0.58 -13.19
CA MET A 16 -9.18 -2.02 -13.01
C MET A 16 -10.18 -2.33 -11.88
N ARG A 17 -11.43 -2.67 -12.24
CA ARG A 17 -12.42 -3.14 -11.29
C ARG A 17 -12.07 -4.57 -10.90
N VAL A 18 -11.72 -4.77 -9.66
CA VAL A 18 -11.61 -6.11 -9.08
C VAL A 18 -12.85 -6.38 -8.25
N ALA A 19 -13.73 -7.25 -8.72
CA ALA A 19 -14.81 -7.82 -7.91
C ALA A 19 -14.25 -9.03 -7.16
N LEU A 20 -14.08 -8.92 -5.87
CA LEU A 20 -13.77 -10.06 -4.99
C LEU A 20 -15.10 -10.70 -4.54
N GLY A 21 -15.40 -11.90 -5.03
CA GLY A 21 -16.38 -12.81 -4.45
C GLY A 21 -17.69 -12.93 -5.23
N GLY A 22 -18.02 -14.15 -5.69
CA GLY A 22 -19.31 -14.54 -6.20
C GLY A 22 -20.30 -14.77 -5.06
N GLY A 23 -21.43 -14.06 -5.11
CA GLY A 23 -22.56 -14.15 -4.19
C GLY A 23 -23.25 -12.81 -4.06
N GLU A 24 -24.56 -12.79 -3.91
CA GLU A 24 -25.44 -11.60 -3.82
C GLU A 24 -25.15 -10.64 -2.65
N GLN A 25 -23.93 -10.61 -2.13
CA GLN A 25 -23.48 -9.69 -1.09
C GLN A 25 -22.71 -8.54 -1.73
N ARG A 26 -23.04 -7.32 -1.32
CA ARG A 26 -22.49 -6.03 -1.71
C ARG A 26 -20.97 -6.11 -1.89
N GLY A 27 -20.54 -6.24 -3.14
CA GLY A 27 -19.12 -6.38 -3.48
C GLY A 27 -18.34 -5.12 -3.13
N PHE A 28 -17.31 -5.25 -2.33
CA PHE A 28 -16.32 -4.18 -2.18
C PHE A 28 -15.54 -4.08 -3.48
N GLY A 29 -15.63 -2.95 -4.16
CA GLY A 29 -14.78 -2.65 -5.29
C GLY A 29 -13.49 -1.98 -4.81
N ILE A 30 -12.35 -2.46 -5.28
CA ILE A 30 -11.06 -1.78 -5.12
C ILE A 30 -10.69 -1.17 -6.47
N VAL A 31 -10.33 0.10 -6.47
CA VAL A 31 -9.86 0.81 -7.67
C VAL A 31 -8.42 1.22 -7.46
N VAL A 32 -7.56 0.84 -8.41
CA VAL A 32 -6.16 1.26 -8.45
C VAL A 32 -6.04 2.48 -9.37
N ILE A 33 -5.53 3.59 -8.86
CA ILE A 33 -5.45 4.85 -9.59
C ILE A 33 -3.99 5.26 -9.80
N ARG A 34 -3.65 5.60 -11.05
CA ARG A 34 -2.31 6.04 -11.43
C ARG A 34 -2.10 7.55 -11.42
N VAL A 35 -3.17 8.35 -11.49
CA VAL A 35 -3.05 9.81 -11.58
C VAL A 35 -2.73 10.41 -10.22
N SER A 36 -1.63 11.17 -10.15
CA SER A 36 -1.08 11.71 -8.90
C SER A 36 -1.40 13.21 -8.73
N PRO A 37 -1.52 13.70 -7.46
CA PRO A 37 -1.54 15.12 -7.11
C PRO A 37 -0.27 15.87 -7.54
N GLU A 38 0.82 15.16 -7.85
CA GLU A 38 2.06 15.72 -8.37
C GLU A 38 1.88 16.53 -9.67
N HIS A 39 0.73 16.34 -10.36
CA HIS A 39 0.33 17.16 -11.50
C HIS A 39 -0.33 18.49 -11.09
N GLY A 40 -0.06 18.98 -9.87
CA GLY A 40 -0.53 20.26 -9.37
C GLY A 40 -2.04 20.28 -9.07
N GLU A 41 -2.64 21.46 -9.22
CA GLU A 41 -4.05 21.70 -8.84
C GLU A 41 -5.05 20.83 -9.63
N ALA A 42 -4.77 20.57 -10.90
CA ALA A 42 -5.57 19.68 -11.74
C ALA A 42 -5.56 18.23 -11.25
N GLY A 43 -4.39 17.71 -10.83
CA GLY A 43 -4.25 16.38 -10.26
C GLY A 43 -4.98 16.24 -8.92
N ALA A 44 -4.87 17.25 -8.06
CA ALA A 44 -5.59 17.30 -6.79
C ALA A 44 -7.12 17.36 -6.99
N ALA A 45 -7.60 18.12 -7.97
CA ALA A 45 -9.03 18.19 -8.31
C ALA A 45 -9.55 16.84 -8.82
N LEU A 46 -8.77 16.15 -9.65
CA LEU A 46 -9.12 14.83 -10.18
C LEU A 46 -9.17 13.78 -9.05
N GLN A 47 -8.22 13.81 -8.14
CA GLN A 47 -8.22 12.92 -6.96
C GLN A 47 -9.49 13.13 -6.12
N ARG A 48 -9.85 14.38 -5.79
CA ARG A 48 -11.09 14.67 -5.05
C ARG A 48 -12.32 14.14 -5.77
N ALA A 49 -12.46 14.44 -7.07
CA ALA A 49 -13.58 13.97 -7.87
C ALA A 49 -13.69 12.44 -7.90
N THR A 50 -12.57 11.75 -7.90
CA THR A 50 -12.53 10.28 -7.89
C THR A 50 -12.99 9.73 -6.54
N LEU A 51 -12.53 10.31 -5.43
CA LEU A 51 -12.97 9.92 -4.08
C LEU A 51 -14.48 10.17 -3.89
N GLU A 52 -14.97 11.33 -4.33
CA GLU A 52 -16.39 11.67 -4.29
C GLU A 52 -17.24 10.70 -5.12
N ALA A 53 -16.75 10.29 -6.29
CA ALA A 53 -17.46 9.34 -7.15
C ALA A 53 -17.49 7.91 -6.58
N ALA A 54 -16.47 7.50 -5.83
CA ALA A 54 -16.36 6.18 -5.22
C ALA A 54 -17.22 6.03 -3.96
N GLN A 55 -17.34 7.09 -3.18
CA GLN A 55 -18.00 7.08 -1.86
C GLN A 55 -19.44 6.54 -1.86
N PRO A 56 -20.35 6.95 -2.78
CA PRO A 56 -21.72 6.42 -2.78
C PRO A 56 -21.83 4.93 -3.08
N HIS A 57 -20.77 4.36 -3.66
CA HIS A 57 -20.71 2.96 -4.07
C HIS A 57 -19.91 2.09 -3.08
N LEU A 58 -19.50 2.65 -1.95
CA LEU A 58 -18.66 1.98 -0.96
C LEU A 58 -17.37 1.39 -1.57
N MET A 59 -16.88 2.00 -2.66
CA MET A 59 -15.64 1.58 -3.30
C MET A 59 -14.45 2.17 -2.56
N ARG A 60 -13.47 1.32 -2.24
CA ARG A 60 -12.20 1.75 -1.63
C ARG A 60 -11.16 1.97 -2.72
N ILE A 61 -10.35 2.98 -2.53
CA ILE A 61 -9.35 3.40 -3.52
C ILE A 61 -7.96 3.18 -2.98
N ILE A 62 -7.13 2.44 -3.75
CA ILE A 62 -5.70 2.31 -3.52
C ILE A 62 -4.96 3.25 -4.45
N GLY A 63 -4.02 3.99 -3.90
CA GLY A 63 -3.30 5.04 -4.60
C GLY A 63 -3.76 6.45 -4.23
N PRO A 64 -3.62 7.40 -5.14
CA PRO A 64 -3.00 7.31 -6.47
C PRO A 64 -1.48 7.11 -6.43
N ASN A 65 -0.84 7.10 -7.60
CA ASN A 65 0.60 6.90 -7.76
C ASN A 65 1.09 5.59 -7.08
N CYS A 66 0.44 4.48 -7.40
CA CYS A 66 0.75 3.17 -6.85
C CYS A 66 0.96 2.14 -7.97
N LEU A 67 1.64 1.05 -7.65
CA LEU A 67 1.77 -0.09 -8.55
C LEU A 67 0.49 -0.91 -8.60
N GLY A 68 -0.20 -1.07 -7.47
CA GLY A 68 -1.43 -1.84 -7.33
C GLY A 68 -1.33 -2.96 -6.31
N ILE A 69 -2.11 -4.04 -6.55
CA ILE A 69 -2.25 -5.17 -5.63
C ILE A 69 -2.01 -6.48 -6.38
N LEU A 70 -1.24 -7.38 -5.73
CA LEU A 70 -1.17 -8.78 -6.10
C LEU A 70 -1.64 -9.63 -4.91
N MET A 71 -2.51 -10.60 -5.17
CA MET A 71 -2.92 -11.64 -4.22
C MET A 71 -2.75 -13.01 -4.86
N PRO A 72 -1.54 -13.60 -4.75
CA PRO A 72 -1.16 -14.78 -5.54
C PRO A 72 -2.04 -15.99 -5.30
N LYS A 73 -2.50 -16.23 -4.07
CA LYS A 73 -3.35 -17.40 -3.74
C LYS A 73 -4.66 -17.43 -4.52
N VAL A 74 -5.23 -16.27 -4.80
CA VAL A 74 -6.48 -16.16 -5.56
C VAL A 74 -6.26 -15.80 -7.03
N GLY A 75 -5.00 -15.79 -7.46
CA GLY A 75 -4.62 -15.46 -8.84
C GLY A 75 -4.88 -14.01 -9.24
N LEU A 76 -5.03 -13.09 -8.26
CA LEU A 76 -5.32 -11.70 -8.52
C LEU A 76 -4.04 -10.91 -8.79
N ASN A 77 -3.94 -10.32 -9.98
CA ASN A 77 -2.98 -9.28 -10.30
C ASN A 77 -3.73 -8.03 -10.78
N ALA A 78 -4.03 -7.13 -9.84
CA ALA A 78 -4.58 -5.80 -10.10
C ALA A 78 -3.46 -4.76 -9.98
N SER A 79 -2.38 -4.97 -10.73
CA SER A 79 -1.19 -4.13 -10.67
C SER A 79 -0.55 -3.90 -12.05
N PHE A 80 0.47 -3.07 -12.07
CA PHE A 80 1.34 -2.86 -13.23
C PHE A 80 2.63 -3.69 -13.12
N ALA A 81 2.68 -4.67 -12.20
CA ALA A 81 3.79 -5.58 -12.09
C ALA A 81 3.86 -6.50 -13.33
N HIS A 82 5.06 -6.74 -13.82
CA HIS A 82 5.32 -7.59 -15.00
C HIS A 82 5.26 -9.09 -14.67
N LEU A 83 5.36 -9.46 -13.39
CA LEU A 83 5.30 -10.82 -12.90
C LEU A 83 4.20 -10.97 -11.83
N MET A 84 3.67 -12.20 -11.72
CA MET A 84 2.87 -12.62 -10.58
C MET A 84 3.83 -13.21 -9.53
N ALA A 85 3.72 -12.75 -8.29
CA ALA A 85 4.48 -13.33 -7.19
C ALA A 85 3.99 -14.76 -6.87
N ARG A 86 4.84 -15.57 -6.25
CA ARG A 86 4.49 -16.91 -5.78
C ARG A 86 3.51 -16.84 -4.62
N PRO A 87 2.54 -17.78 -4.53
CA PRO A 87 1.71 -17.93 -3.34
C PRO A 87 2.56 -18.27 -2.11
N GLY A 88 2.23 -17.62 -0.98
CA GLY A 88 2.91 -17.83 0.29
C GLY A 88 2.13 -17.21 1.44
N ASN A 89 2.84 -16.84 2.51
CA ASN A 89 2.22 -16.37 3.75
C ASN A 89 2.76 -15.03 4.26
N LEU A 90 3.59 -14.34 3.47
CA LEU A 90 4.07 -13.01 3.80
C LEU A 90 3.19 -11.95 3.13
N ALA A 91 2.76 -10.94 3.88
CA ALA A 91 2.19 -9.74 3.28
C ALA A 91 3.26 -8.64 3.19
N PHE A 92 3.39 -8.00 2.05
CA PHE A 92 4.29 -6.88 1.86
C PHE A 92 3.52 -5.62 1.44
N ILE A 93 3.65 -4.55 2.21
CA ILE A 93 3.02 -3.25 1.96
C ILE A 93 4.11 -2.22 1.72
N ALA A 94 4.07 -1.52 0.59
CA ALA A 94 5.00 -0.44 0.29
C ALA A 94 4.28 0.82 -0.19
N GLN A 95 4.79 2.01 0.14
CA GLN A 95 4.35 3.23 -0.51
C GLN A 95 4.95 3.35 -1.91
N SER A 96 6.18 2.91 -2.09
CA SER A 96 6.88 2.92 -3.37
C SER A 96 6.51 1.73 -4.26
N GLY A 97 6.01 2.01 -5.47
CA GLY A 97 5.78 0.99 -6.49
C GLY A 97 7.07 0.35 -6.99
N ALA A 98 8.14 1.13 -7.10
CA ALA A 98 9.45 0.63 -7.52
C ALA A 98 10.04 -0.38 -6.53
N ILE A 99 9.90 -0.11 -5.23
CA ILE A 99 10.32 -1.05 -4.18
C ILE A 99 9.52 -2.34 -4.28
N LEU A 100 8.21 -2.26 -4.50
CA LEU A 100 7.38 -3.47 -4.63
C LEU A 100 7.78 -4.30 -5.85
N THR A 101 8.06 -3.67 -6.99
CA THR A 101 8.55 -4.38 -8.18
C THR A 101 9.89 -5.07 -7.91
N ALA A 102 10.84 -4.36 -7.30
CA ALA A 102 12.14 -4.95 -6.95
C ALA A 102 12.02 -6.13 -5.96
N VAL A 103 11.05 -6.06 -5.04
CA VAL A 103 10.76 -7.17 -4.11
C VAL A 103 10.18 -8.38 -4.83
N VAL A 104 9.29 -8.18 -5.82
CA VAL A 104 8.74 -9.30 -6.63
C VAL A 104 9.86 -10.02 -7.36
N ASP A 105 10.76 -9.28 -8.02
CA ASP A 105 11.90 -9.86 -8.75
C ASP A 105 12.86 -10.59 -7.81
N TRP A 106 13.23 -9.95 -6.72
CA TRP A 106 14.14 -10.51 -5.73
C TRP A 106 13.58 -11.79 -5.06
N ALA A 107 12.29 -11.81 -4.78
CA ALA A 107 11.61 -12.93 -4.13
C ALA A 107 11.45 -14.14 -5.08
N GLU A 108 11.27 -13.89 -6.40
CA GLU A 108 11.16 -14.95 -7.40
C GLU A 108 12.42 -15.81 -7.43
N ASP A 109 13.60 -15.18 -7.44
CA ASP A 109 14.90 -15.85 -7.42
C ASP A 109 15.12 -16.70 -6.16
N ARG A 110 14.49 -16.35 -5.05
CA ARG A 110 14.64 -17.00 -3.75
C ARG A 110 13.51 -17.96 -3.37
N GLY A 111 12.50 -18.05 -4.22
CA GLY A 111 11.34 -18.89 -3.96
C GLY A 111 10.45 -18.41 -2.81
N ILE A 112 10.55 -17.11 -2.46
CA ILE A 112 9.75 -16.51 -1.40
C ILE A 112 8.34 -16.22 -1.93
N GLY A 113 7.31 -16.66 -1.16
CA GLY A 113 5.91 -16.52 -1.53
C GLY A 113 5.16 -15.52 -0.65
N PHE A 114 4.11 -14.92 -1.23
CA PHE A 114 3.30 -13.90 -0.59
C PHE A 114 1.82 -14.28 -0.50
N SER A 115 1.17 -13.82 0.57
CA SER A 115 -0.29 -13.76 0.66
C SER A 115 -0.83 -12.53 -0.09
N ALA A 116 -0.14 -11.38 0.11
CA ALA A 116 -0.49 -10.13 -0.53
C ALA A 116 0.74 -9.24 -0.75
N LEU A 117 0.79 -8.53 -1.88
CA LEU A 117 1.73 -7.43 -2.12
C LEU A 117 0.91 -6.21 -2.52
N ILE A 118 1.08 -5.10 -1.80
CA ILE A 118 0.24 -3.92 -1.95
C ILE A 118 1.10 -2.65 -2.02
N SER A 119 0.96 -1.92 -3.12
CA SER A 119 1.56 -0.60 -3.25
C SER A 119 0.52 0.48 -2.95
N LEU A 120 0.75 1.27 -1.91
CA LEU A 120 -0.19 2.30 -1.45
C LEU A 120 -0.09 3.63 -2.21
N GLY A 121 1.10 3.95 -2.73
CA GLY A 121 1.34 5.25 -3.34
C GLY A 121 1.02 6.40 -2.39
N ALA A 122 0.24 7.38 -2.87
CA ALA A 122 -0.12 8.57 -2.10
C ALA A 122 -1.17 8.34 -0.99
N SER A 123 -1.75 7.13 -0.89
CA SER A 123 -2.70 6.74 0.18
C SER A 123 -3.86 7.73 0.37
N ALA A 124 -4.60 8.04 -0.71
CA ALA A 124 -5.65 9.06 -0.65
C ALA A 124 -6.91 8.58 0.11
N ASP A 125 -7.19 7.28 0.10
CA ASP A 125 -8.30 6.64 0.82
C ASP A 125 -7.76 5.50 1.70
N VAL A 126 -7.35 4.38 1.08
CA VAL A 126 -6.75 3.26 1.82
C VAL A 126 -5.34 3.63 2.24
N ASP A 127 -5.04 3.47 3.53
CA ASP A 127 -3.72 3.73 4.12
C ASP A 127 -3.17 2.50 4.86
N PHE A 128 -1.99 2.65 5.47
CA PHE A 128 -1.39 1.58 6.28
C PHE A 128 -2.29 1.06 7.39
N GLY A 129 -3.11 1.93 8.01
CA GLY A 129 -4.01 1.52 9.08
C GLY A 129 -5.07 0.55 8.58
N ASP A 130 -5.70 0.84 7.43
CA ASP A 130 -6.69 -0.07 6.82
C ASP A 130 -6.08 -1.42 6.48
N LEU A 131 -4.88 -1.43 5.90
CA LEU A 131 -4.21 -2.67 5.50
C LEU A 131 -3.73 -3.48 6.69
N LEU A 132 -3.23 -2.83 7.73
CA LEU A 132 -2.83 -3.51 8.97
C LEU A 132 -4.03 -4.18 9.64
N ASP A 133 -5.18 -3.50 9.73
CA ASP A 133 -6.41 -4.08 10.27
C ASP A 133 -6.89 -5.27 9.42
N TYR A 134 -6.83 -5.17 8.11
CA TYR A 134 -7.20 -6.25 7.20
C TYR A 134 -6.27 -7.46 7.35
N LEU A 135 -4.94 -7.25 7.22
CA LEU A 135 -3.94 -8.32 7.23
C LEU A 135 -3.74 -8.95 8.61
N ALA A 136 -4.01 -8.22 9.69
CA ALA A 136 -4.00 -8.76 11.03
C ALA A 136 -5.00 -9.92 11.19
N ASN A 137 -6.14 -9.83 10.50
CA ASN A 137 -7.22 -10.82 10.54
C ASN A 137 -7.19 -11.81 9.37
N ASP A 138 -6.31 -11.62 8.39
CA ASP A 138 -6.19 -12.51 7.24
C ASP A 138 -5.48 -13.82 7.63
N TRP A 139 -6.17 -14.95 7.48
CA TRP A 139 -5.66 -16.28 7.83
C TRP A 139 -4.48 -16.74 6.96
N ASP A 140 -4.37 -16.21 5.76
CA ASP A 140 -3.31 -16.55 4.82
C ASP A 140 -2.00 -15.82 5.11
N THR A 141 -2.06 -14.74 5.89
CA THR A 141 -0.92 -13.91 6.25
C THR A 141 -0.34 -14.34 7.62
N ARG A 142 0.93 -14.70 7.64
CA ARG A 142 1.68 -15.05 8.86
C ARG A 142 2.54 -13.93 9.41
N ALA A 143 3.10 -13.10 8.54
CA ALA A 143 3.87 -11.94 8.92
C ALA A 143 3.57 -10.78 7.96
N ILE A 144 3.69 -9.55 8.46
CA ILE A 144 3.44 -8.32 7.71
C ILE A 144 4.75 -7.53 7.61
N LEU A 145 5.22 -7.32 6.39
CA LEU A 145 6.41 -6.56 6.07
C LEU A 145 6.00 -5.19 5.52
N ILE A 146 6.62 -4.12 5.99
CA ILE A 146 6.22 -2.76 5.62
C ILE A 146 7.43 -1.92 5.20
N TYR A 147 7.33 -1.30 4.03
CA TYR A 147 8.19 -0.19 3.64
C TYR A 147 7.41 1.12 3.73
N VAL A 148 7.75 1.96 4.71
CA VAL A 148 7.04 3.21 5.00
C VAL A 148 7.90 4.44 4.74
N GLU A 149 7.39 5.40 3.99
CA GLU A 149 8.00 6.71 3.75
C GLU A 149 7.40 7.77 4.67
N SER A 150 6.06 7.76 4.78
CA SER A 150 5.34 8.69 5.65
C SER A 150 4.01 8.08 6.13
N VAL A 151 3.53 8.55 7.27
CA VAL A 151 2.23 8.18 7.84
C VAL A 151 1.35 9.41 7.95
N ARG A 152 0.22 9.43 7.24
CA ARG A 152 -0.72 10.57 7.24
C ARG A 152 -1.63 10.58 8.47
N HIS A 153 -2.20 9.44 8.82
CA HIS A 153 -3.17 9.30 9.91
C HIS A 153 -2.54 8.57 11.11
N ALA A 154 -1.68 9.26 11.84
CA ALA A 154 -0.85 8.67 12.90
C ALA A 154 -1.68 7.92 13.97
N ARG A 155 -2.85 8.44 14.38
CA ARG A 155 -3.69 7.76 15.38
C ARG A 155 -4.25 6.44 14.88
N LYS A 156 -4.77 6.42 13.65
CA LYS A 156 -5.29 5.23 12.98
C LYS A 156 -4.19 4.20 12.79
N PHE A 157 -3.04 4.63 12.27
CA PHE A 157 -1.86 3.79 12.11
C PHE A 157 -1.45 3.13 13.43
N MET A 158 -1.29 3.91 14.51
CA MET A 158 -0.89 3.41 15.82
C MET A 158 -1.88 2.43 16.43
N SER A 159 -3.19 2.63 16.20
CA SER A 159 -4.22 1.69 16.67
C SER A 159 -4.12 0.36 15.94
N ALA A 160 -4.11 0.39 14.61
CA ALA A 160 -4.03 -0.79 13.77
C ALA A 160 -2.69 -1.54 13.93
N ALA A 161 -1.57 -0.81 14.01
CA ALA A 161 -0.25 -1.39 14.21
C ALA A 161 -0.14 -2.16 15.53
N ARG A 162 -0.70 -1.61 16.62
CA ARG A 162 -0.73 -2.32 17.92
C ARG A 162 -1.57 -3.60 17.87
N LEU A 163 -2.70 -3.56 17.19
CA LEU A 163 -3.53 -4.74 17.02
C LEU A 163 -2.79 -5.79 16.21
N ALA A 164 -2.27 -5.39 15.04
CA ALA A 164 -1.55 -6.29 14.13
C ALA A 164 -0.32 -6.93 14.82
N ALA A 165 0.51 -6.13 15.51
CA ALA A 165 1.71 -6.60 16.17
C ALA A 165 1.45 -7.55 17.37
N ARG A 166 0.22 -7.56 17.91
CA ARG A 166 -0.20 -8.55 18.91
C ARG A 166 -0.57 -9.90 18.30
N LEU A 167 -1.00 -9.90 17.07
CA LEU A 167 -1.51 -11.09 16.37
C LEU A 167 -0.45 -11.74 15.49
N LYS A 168 0.44 -10.93 14.90
CA LYS A 168 1.44 -11.37 13.91
C LYS A 168 2.71 -10.53 14.02
N PRO A 169 3.88 -11.07 13.65
CA PRO A 169 5.08 -10.26 13.44
C PRO A 169 4.80 -9.15 12.42
N VAL A 170 5.10 -7.91 12.79
CA VAL A 170 5.07 -6.75 11.90
C VAL A 170 6.46 -6.15 11.87
N ILE A 171 7.13 -6.28 10.73
CA ILE A 171 8.49 -5.80 10.51
C ILE A 171 8.44 -4.58 9.60
N VAL A 172 9.19 -3.53 9.92
CA VAL A 172 9.12 -2.26 9.22
C VAL A 172 10.49 -1.69 8.87
N VAL A 173 10.64 -1.28 7.61
CA VAL A 173 11.73 -0.42 7.13
C VAL A 173 11.19 0.99 6.92
N LYS A 174 11.91 1.98 7.49
CA LYS A 174 11.62 3.40 7.26
C LYS A 174 12.47 3.92 6.10
N GLY A 175 11.81 4.28 5.00
CA GLY A 175 12.44 4.97 3.87
C GLY A 175 12.86 6.40 4.23
N GLY A 176 13.93 6.90 3.60
CA GLY A 176 14.38 8.27 3.79
C GLY A 176 15.07 8.55 5.14
N ARG A 177 15.67 7.56 5.79
CA ARG A 177 16.41 7.72 7.06
C ARG A 177 17.69 8.53 6.91
N TYR A 178 18.39 8.39 5.81
CA TYR A 178 19.63 9.08 5.53
C TYR A 178 19.39 10.32 4.66
N ALA A 179 20.19 11.36 4.83
CA ALA A 179 20.00 12.63 4.13
C ALA A 179 19.88 12.50 2.60
N GLN A 180 20.68 11.62 1.99
CA GLN A 180 20.61 11.33 0.55
C GLN A 180 19.30 10.66 0.14
N SER A 181 18.80 9.69 0.92
CA SER A 181 17.54 9.01 0.66
C SER A 181 16.32 9.86 1.06
N ALA A 182 16.47 10.75 2.05
CA ALA A 182 15.42 11.69 2.46
C ALA A 182 15.09 12.68 1.33
N GLN A 183 16.08 13.16 0.60
CA GLN A 183 15.89 14.04 -0.55
C GLN A 183 15.17 13.32 -1.69
N ALA A 184 15.50 12.05 -1.95
CA ALA A 184 14.81 11.24 -2.95
C ALA A 184 13.35 11.00 -2.57
N VAL A 185 13.06 10.66 -1.31
CA VAL A 185 11.68 10.48 -0.81
C VAL A 185 10.89 11.79 -0.88
N ALA A 186 11.46 12.92 -0.45
CA ALA A 186 10.83 14.23 -0.51
C ALA A 186 10.50 14.65 -1.95
N SER A 187 11.39 14.38 -2.89
CA SER A 187 11.18 14.66 -4.32
C SER A 187 10.09 13.78 -4.93
N HIS A 188 9.94 12.54 -4.45
CA HIS A 188 9.01 11.58 -5.01
C HIS A 188 7.59 11.67 -4.41
N THR A 189 7.47 11.95 -3.11
CA THR A 189 6.17 11.94 -2.42
C THR A 189 5.68 13.33 -2.03
N GLY A 190 6.50 14.37 -2.18
CA GLY A 190 6.21 15.72 -1.69
C GLY A 190 6.09 15.81 -0.16
N ALA A 191 6.32 14.72 0.55
CA ALA A 191 6.26 14.67 2.02
C ALA A 191 7.64 14.97 2.61
N LEU A 192 7.68 15.87 3.58
CA LEU A 192 8.86 16.02 4.43
C LEU A 192 9.09 14.70 5.18
N ALA A 193 10.28 14.11 5.02
CA ALA A 193 10.68 12.95 5.81
C ALA A 193 10.60 13.34 7.29
N GLY A 194 9.67 12.73 8.03
CA GLY A 194 9.54 12.98 9.47
C GLY A 194 10.82 12.55 10.20
N VAL A 195 11.04 13.12 11.39
CA VAL A 195 12.22 12.80 12.21
C VAL A 195 12.25 11.30 12.50
N ASP A 196 13.31 10.61 12.08
CA ASP A 196 13.46 9.15 12.18
C ASP A 196 13.27 8.65 13.63
N ALA A 197 13.77 9.37 14.62
CA ALA A 197 13.60 9.05 16.04
C ALA A 197 12.13 8.99 16.48
N VAL A 198 11.26 9.81 15.89
CA VAL A 198 9.82 9.80 16.19
C VAL A 198 9.18 8.53 15.63
N TYR A 199 9.54 8.15 14.40
CA TYR A 199 9.06 6.90 13.81
C TYR A 199 9.55 5.68 14.59
N ALA A 200 10.84 5.64 14.95
CA ALA A 200 11.41 4.56 15.74
C ALA A 200 10.71 4.40 17.09
N ALA A 201 10.43 5.51 17.78
CA ALA A 201 9.67 5.49 19.03
C ALA A 201 8.22 5.00 18.83
N ALA A 202 7.57 5.41 17.73
CA ALA A 202 6.22 4.99 17.38
C ALA A 202 6.14 3.49 17.06
N PHE A 203 7.05 2.98 16.23
CA PHE A 203 7.11 1.55 15.88
C PHE A 203 7.33 0.67 17.12
N ARG A 204 8.33 1.01 17.94
CA ARG A 204 8.58 0.33 19.21
C ARG A 204 7.37 0.34 20.13
N ARG A 205 6.70 1.48 20.28
CA ARG A 205 5.47 1.61 21.09
C ARG A 205 4.29 0.81 20.53
N ALA A 206 4.26 0.58 19.22
CA ALA A 206 3.27 -0.27 18.58
C ALA A 206 3.58 -1.77 18.69
N GLY A 207 4.79 -2.16 19.09
CA GLY A 207 5.25 -3.56 19.14
C GLY A 207 5.77 -4.06 17.79
N MET A 208 6.09 -3.16 16.86
CA MET A 208 6.68 -3.50 15.56
C MET A 208 8.20 -3.64 15.67
N VAL A 209 8.77 -4.48 14.85
CA VAL A 209 10.23 -4.66 14.70
C VAL A 209 10.72 -3.74 13.59
N GLN A 210 11.51 -2.74 13.95
CA GLN A 210 12.15 -1.88 12.95
C GLN A 210 13.51 -2.46 12.57
N VAL A 211 13.76 -2.52 11.27
CA VAL A 211 15.04 -2.94 10.67
C VAL A 211 15.58 -1.84 9.76
N ASP A 212 16.85 -1.93 9.39
CA ASP A 212 17.58 -0.86 8.72
C ASP A 212 17.62 -1.02 7.19
N SER A 213 17.40 -2.22 6.70
CA SER A 213 17.49 -2.54 5.27
C SER A 213 16.36 -3.47 4.79
N MET A 214 16.20 -3.53 3.47
CA MET A 214 15.28 -4.49 2.85
C MET A 214 15.76 -5.94 3.03
N ALA A 215 17.06 -6.18 3.07
CA ALA A 215 17.61 -7.51 3.35
C ALA A 215 17.20 -7.97 4.76
N GLU A 216 17.47 -7.17 5.78
CA GLU A 216 17.07 -7.46 7.16
C GLU A 216 15.54 -7.62 7.32
N LEU A 217 14.73 -6.92 6.46
CA LEU A 217 13.28 -7.06 6.50
C LEU A 217 12.83 -8.50 6.18
N PHE A 218 13.51 -9.13 5.24
CA PHE A 218 13.21 -10.52 4.86
C PHE A 218 13.91 -11.53 5.75
N ASP A 219 15.16 -11.28 6.16
CA ASP A 219 15.88 -12.14 7.10
C ASP A 219 15.14 -12.29 8.45
N ALA A 220 14.38 -11.27 8.86
CA ALA A 220 13.61 -11.28 10.10
C ALA A 220 12.39 -12.23 10.09
N VAL A 221 12.03 -12.85 8.96
CA VAL A 221 10.87 -13.74 8.80
C VAL A 221 11.24 -15.14 8.30
N GLU A 222 12.52 -15.40 8.05
CA GLU A 222 13.06 -16.74 7.81
C GLU A 222 13.25 -17.49 9.14
#